data_b7b74bfb7514efd4c181eb7e6ccfe52d
#
_entry.id   b7b74bfb7514efd4c181eb7e6ccfe52d
#
_cell.length_a   1.000
_cell.length_b   1.000
_cell.length_c   1.000
_cell.angle_alpha   90.00
_cell.angle_beta   90.00
_cell.angle_gamma   90.00
#
_symmetry.space_group_name_H-M   'P 1'
#
loop_
_entity.id
_entity.type
_entity.pdbx_description
1 polymer ?
#
loop_
_entity_poly.entity_id
_entity_poly.type
_entity_poly.pdbx_seq_one_letter_code
_entity_poly.pdbx_strand_id
1 'polypeptide(L)'
;LMGGGSVQITLYGDDLDTLKSTAEDIGKTLEKVKGVASVDNGIGAVSPEIKVTVDKSKAAEKGLTVAQVYQQVAAAISTEKNAATLTNDDGNDMNVVVVKDDSETVTPKNLRDLDITYKDSSGNEKTVKLSSVSDISKSETMDKISRENQKRYLTISAEVKDGYTLTSVSINVKSTMNDYKLPKSCSIDYAGTDKMTMEAVSQLMLMLLLGIILIYLIMVAQFQSLKSPFIIMFTIPLAFTGGFLALLITGFDISVVSLVGFVMLCGIIVNNGIVLVDYINKLRIDGKERIESIVEAGKTRMRPILITALTTVLGLVVMALGIGTGAEMMQPIAIVCIGGLLYATFMTLYIVPVIYDLFNKKELKKVSDEDLEFIDE
;
A
#
# COMPACT_ATOMS: atom_id res chain seq x y z
N LEU A 1 -6.44 5.26 15.27
CA LEU A 1 -7.10 6.32 14.50
C LEU A 1 -6.10 6.94 13.51
N MET A 2 -5.69 6.22 12.49
CA MET A 2 -5.06 6.81 11.31
C MET A 2 -6.10 6.82 10.19
N GLY A 3 -7.04 7.75 10.26
CA GLY A 3 -7.92 8.12 9.16
C GLY A 3 -7.20 9.14 8.30
N GLY A 4 -6.57 8.73 7.23
CA GLY A 4 -5.84 9.62 6.33
C GLY A 4 -5.20 8.88 5.16
N GLY A 5 -5.88 7.87 4.62
CA GLY A 5 -5.50 7.24 3.37
C GLY A 5 -6.22 7.91 2.20
N SER A 6 -5.55 8.06 1.07
CA SER A 6 -6.18 8.45 -0.19
C SER A 6 -6.22 7.28 -1.16
N VAL A 7 -7.33 7.15 -1.88
CA VAL A 7 -7.41 6.27 -3.06
C VAL A 7 -6.78 7.00 -4.22
N GLN A 8 -5.77 6.39 -4.84
CA GLN A 8 -5.02 7.00 -5.93
C GLN A 8 -5.30 6.30 -7.25
N ILE A 9 -5.58 7.09 -8.27
CA ILE A 9 -5.73 6.64 -9.65
C ILE A 9 -4.65 7.33 -10.48
N THR A 10 -3.84 6.55 -11.18
CA THR A 10 -2.88 7.06 -12.14
C THR A 10 -3.51 7.02 -13.52
N LEU A 11 -3.69 8.19 -14.12
CA LEU A 11 -4.20 8.37 -15.46
C LEU A 11 -3.02 8.57 -16.42
N TYR A 12 -2.86 7.67 -17.39
CA TYR A 12 -1.83 7.75 -18.44
C TYR A 12 -2.43 8.25 -19.75
N GLY A 13 -1.67 9.04 -20.49
CA GLY A 13 -2.06 9.53 -21.81
C GLY A 13 -0.89 10.15 -22.56
N ASP A 14 -0.99 10.17 -23.90
CA ASP A 14 0.06 10.73 -24.75
C ASP A 14 -0.09 12.23 -24.94
N ASP A 15 -1.33 12.71 -25.00
CA ASP A 15 -1.66 14.13 -25.17
C ASP A 15 -1.98 14.79 -23.82
N LEU A 16 -1.35 15.95 -23.56
CA LEU A 16 -1.45 16.64 -22.28
C LEU A 16 -2.82 17.29 -22.06
N ASP A 17 -3.42 17.83 -23.13
CA ASP A 17 -4.71 18.52 -23.02
C ASP A 17 -5.84 17.50 -22.79
N THR A 18 -5.80 16.37 -23.47
CA THR A 18 -6.71 15.25 -23.25
C THR A 18 -6.54 14.69 -21.83
N LEU A 19 -5.28 14.59 -21.36
CA LEU A 19 -4.97 14.09 -20.01
C LEU A 19 -5.56 15.02 -18.94
N LYS A 20 -5.39 16.35 -19.09
CA LYS A 20 -5.95 17.37 -18.18
C LYS A 20 -7.47 17.30 -18.12
N SER A 21 -8.11 17.39 -19.29
CA SER A 21 -9.58 17.40 -19.35
C SER A 21 -10.19 16.12 -18.80
N THR A 22 -9.55 14.97 -19.03
CA THR A 22 -9.98 13.69 -18.47
C THR A 22 -9.77 13.62 -16.96
N ALA A 23 -8.65 14.15 -16.46
CA ALA A 23 -8.37 14.20 -15.01
C ALA A 23 -9.38 15.09 -14.26
N GLU A 24 -9.76 16.23 -14.85
CA GLU A 24 -10.78 17.11 -14.28
C GLU A 24 -12.16 16.43 -14.23
N ASP A 25 -12.54 15.71 -15.28
CA ASP A 25 -13.82 15.01 -15.35
C ASP A 25 -13.88 13.83 -14.39
N ILE A 26 -12.80 13.05 -14.30
CA ILE A 26 -12.65 12.01 -13.28
C ILE A 26 -12.72 12.62 -11.89
N GLY A 27 -12.02 13.75 -11.63
CA GLY A 27 -12.07 14.45 -10.34
C GLY A 27 -13.50 14.78 -9.92
N LYS A 28 -14.26 15.43 -10.80
CA LYS A 28 -15.69 15.76 -10.57
C LYS A 28 -16.58 14.53 -10.37
N THR A 29 -16.24 13.41 -11.00
CA THR A 29 -16.95 12.16 -10.83
C THR A 29 -16.66 11.53 -9.47
N LEU A 30 -15.41 11.54 -9.05
CA LEU A 30 -14.98 11.00 -7.76
C LEU A 30 -15.49 11.82 -6.57
N GLU A 31 -15.64 13.13 -6.68
CA GLU A 31 -16.24 13.97 -5.64
C GLU A 31 -17.66 13.54 -5.25
N LYS A 32 -18.39 12.89 -6.18
CA LYS A 32 -19.75 12.38 -5.94
C LYS A 32 -19.77 11.00 -5.30
N VAL A 33 -18.63 10.33 -5.20
CA VAL A 33 -18.55 8.98 -4.64
C VAL A 33 -18.72 9.01 -3.13
N LYS A 34 -19.58 8.12 -2.64
CA LYS A 34 -19.86 8.02 -1.20
C LYS A 34 -18.60 7.67 -0.41
N GLY A 35 -18.24 8.51 0.55
CA GLY A 35 -17.08 8.34 1.42
C GLY A 35 -15.82 9.09 0.97
N VAL A 36 -15.87 9.84 -0.13
CA VAL A 36 -14.82 10.77 -0.56
C VAL A 36 -15.03 12.11 0.15
N ALA A 37 -13.97 12.69 0.70
CA ALA A 37 -13.96 13.99 1.37
C ALA A 37 -13.55 15.10 0.40
N SER A 38 -12.47 14.90 -0.34
CA SER A 38 -11.93 15.83 -1.32
C SER A 38 -11.21 15.06 -2.42
N VAL A 39 -11.05 15.68 -3.58
CA VAL A 39 -10.30 15.09 -4.70
C VAL A 39 -9.25 16.08 -5.20
N ASP A 40 -8.00 15.61 -5.22
CA ASP A 40 -6.93 16.28 -5.95
C ASP A 40 -6.80 15.61 -7.34
N ASN A 41 -7.03 16.37 -8.39
CA ASN A 41 -6.97 15.88 -9.76
C ASN A 41 -5.54 15.74 -10.32
N GLY A 42 -4.52 16.06 -9.52
CA GLY A 42 -3.11 15.94 -9.88
C GLY A 42 -2.62 16.90 -10.95
N ILE A 43 -3.44 17.87 -11.36
CA ILE A 43 -3.04 18.89 -12.35
C ILE A 43 -2.02 19.86 -11.74
N GLY A 44 -2.00 19.97 -10.39
CA GLY A 44 -1.13 20.88 -9.66
C GLY A 44 -1.58 22.34 -9.76
N ALA A 45 -0.81 23.22 -9.16
CA ALA A 45 -1.02 24.63 -9.33
C ALA A 45 -0.69 25.00 -10.78
N VAL A 46 -1.68 25.52 -11.48
CA VAL A 46 -1.46 26.09 -12.80
C VAL A 46 -0.81 27.44 -12.59
N SER A 47 0.48 27.53 -12.91
CA SER A 47 1.19 28.80 -12.81
C SER A 47 0.92 29.63 -14.07
N PRO A 48 0.42 30.88 -13.93
CA PRO A 48 0.31 31.76 -15.06
C PRO A 48 1.70 32.10 -15.60
N GLU A 49 1.93 31.83 -16.86
CA GLU A 49 3.17 32.19 -17.57
C GLU A 49 2.92 33.25 -18.63
N ILE A 50 3.95 34.00 -18.94
CA ILE A 50 3.98 34.88 -20.10
C ILE A 50 4.90 34.25 -21.15
N LYS A 51 4.29 33.77 -22.22
CA LYS A 51 5.02 33.20 -23.35
C LYS A 51 5.42 34.27 -24.34
N VAL A 52 6.74 34.46 -24.50
CA VAL A 52 7.33 35.35 -25.51
C VAL A 52 7.81 34.52 -26.67
N THR A 53 7.13 34.60 -27.81
CA THR A 53 7.50 33.90 -29.04
C THR A 53 8.17 34.89 -30.02
N VAL A 54 9.47 34.77 -30.21
CA VAL A 54 10.21 35.64 -31.14
C VAL A 54 9.88 35.32 -32.59
N ASP A 55 9.44 36.32 -33.33
CA ASP A 55 9.25 36.23 -34.80
C ASP A 55 10.62 36.31 -35.50
N LYS A 56 11.08 35.19 -36.02
CA LYS A 56 12.39 35.06 -36.67
C LYS A 56 12.57 36.03 -37.83
N SER A 57 11.51 36.26 -38.63
CA SER A 57 11.57 37.11 -39.82
C SER A 57 11.71 38.59 -39.40
N LYS A 58 10.88 39.05 -38.49
CA LYS A 58 10.94 40.41 -37.96
C LYS A 58 12.24 40.68 -37.18
N ALA A 59 12.73 39.72 -36.47
CA ALA A 59 14.03 39.84 -35.75
C ALA A 59 15.19 39.94 -36.78
N ALA A 60 15.21 39.10 -37.82
CA ALA A 60 16.24 39.11 -38.85
C ALA A 60 16.26 40.39 -39.67
N GLU A 61 15.10 41.00 -40.00
CA GLU A 61 15.02 42.30 -40.63
C GLU A 61 15.72 43.42 -39.88
N LYS A 62 15.81 43.28 -38.54
CA LYS A 62 16.54 44.20 -37.65
C LYS A 62 17.98 43.76 -37.34
N GLY A 63 18.44 42.67 -37.98
CA GLY A 63 19.75 42.12 -37.67
C GLY A 63 19.87 41.42 -36.32
N LEU A 64 18.73 41.09 -35.71
CA LEU A 64 18.66 40.40 -34.41
C LEU A 64 18.52 38.89 -34.61
N THR A 65 19.24 38.13 -33.80
CA THR A 65 19.01 36.69 -33.68
C THR A 65 18.07 36.40 -32.50
N VAL A 66 17.35 35.28 -32.54
CA VAL A 66 16.49 34.82 -31.42
C VAL A 66 17.29 34.71 -30.11
N ALA A 67 18.56 34.29 -30.19
CA ALA A 67 19.43 34.19 -29.01
C ALA A 67 19.73 35.54 -28.37
N GLN A 68 19.98 36.59 -29.20
CA GLN A 68 20.21 37.94 -28.71
C GLN A 68 18.98 38.54 -28.04
N VAL A 69 17.79 38.34 -28.61
CA VAL A 69 16.53 38.73 -27.97
C VAL A 69 16.33 38.00 -26.66
N TYR A 70 16.55 36.66 -26.64
CA TYR A 70 16.44 35.89 -25.41
C TYR A 70 17.37 36.38 -24.31
N GLN A 71 18.64 36.58 -24.62
CA GLN A 71 19.64 37.06 -23.66
C GLN A 71 19.27 38.42 -23.04
N GLN A 72 18.78 39.36 -23.86
CA GLN A 72 18.38 40.67 -23.37
C GLN A 72 17.11 40.61 -22.50
N VAL A 73 16.12 39.82 -22.91
CA VAL A 73 14.91 39.59 -22.09
C VAL A 73 15.26 38.89 -20.79
N ALA A 74 16.10 37.87 -20.81
CA ALA A 74 16.52 37.14 -19.58
C ALA A 74 17.30 38.07 -18.65
N ALA A 75 18.21 38.94 -19.17
CA ALA A 75 18.94 39.92 -18.39
C ALA A 75 18.03 41.02 -17.78
N ALA A 76 16.97 41.37 -18.51
CA ALA A 76 16.01 42.39 -18.05
C ALA A 76 15.10 41.85 -16.93
N ILE A 77 14.65 40.58 -17.05
CA ILE A 77 13.78 39.93 -16.06
C ILE A 77 14.55 39.54 -14.79
N SER A 78 15.86 39.24 -14.89
CA SER A 78 16.68 38.89 -13.73
C SER A 78 16.80 40.11 -12.78
N THR A 79 16.06 40.06 -11.66
CA THR A 79 16.04 41.09 -10.63
C THR A 79 17.14 40.92 -9.61
N GLU A 80 17.63 39.70 -9.45
CA GLU A 80 18.61 39.31 -8.44
C GLU A 80 19.80 38.58 -9.09
N LYS A 81 21.01 38.90 -8.65
CA LYS A 81 22.20 38.20 -9.06
C LYS A 81 23.06 37.87 -7.85
N ASN A 82 23.31 36.60 -7.62
CA ASN A 82 24.31 36.16 -6.65
C ASN A 82 25.70 36.67 -7.08
N ALA A 83 26.26 37.59 -6.33
CA ALA A 83 27.56 38.19 -6.60
C ALA A 83 28.71 37.40 -5.98
N ALA A 84 28.50 36.88 -4.76
CA ALA A 84 29.46 36.09 -4.01
C ALA A 84 28.78 35.28 -2.92
N THR A 85 29.44 34.23 -2.45
CA THR A 85 29.07 33.54 -1.20
C THR A 85 30.18 33.84 -0.18
N LEU A 86 29.84 34.34 0.97
CA LEU A 86 30.73 34.62 2.09
C LEU A 86 30.43 33.62 3.21
N THR A 87 31.48 33.00 3.73
CA THR A 87 31.35 32.13 4.91
C THR A 87 31.57 32.99 6.15
N ASN A 88 30.64 33.02 7.11
CA ASN A 88 30.82 33.75 8.36
C ASN A 88 31.78 33.00 9.32
N ASP A 89 32.15 33.64 10.42
CA ASP A 89 33.05 33.07 11.42
C ASP A 89 32.53 31.79 12.09
N ASP A 90 31.21 31.55 12.01
CA ASP A 90 30.53 30.32 12.51
C ASP A 90 30.49 29.20 11.48
N GLY A 91 31.07 29.36 10.28
CA GLY A 91 31.11 28.40 9.21
C GLY A 91 29.83 28.29 8.37
N ASN A 92 28.90 29.24 8.49
CA ASN A 92 27.69 29.28 7.68
C ASN A 92 27.88 30.12 6.41
N ASP A 93 27.42 29.61 5.28
CA ASP A 93 27.48 30.33 4.00
C ASP A 93 26.33 31.36 3.88
N MET A 94 26.70 32.60 3.55
CA MET A 94 25.79 33.68 3.27
C MET A 94 25.92 34.13 1.82
N ASN A 95 24.83 34.22 1.08
CA ASN A 95 24.84 34.70 -0.28
C ASN A 95 24.76 36.22 -0.30
N VAL A 96 25.70 36.85 -1.00
CA VAL A 96 25.63 38.27 -1.32
C VAL A 96 24.84 38.44 -2.61
N VAL A 97 23.68 39.04 -2.52
CA VAL A 97 22.75 39.24 -3.64
C VAL A 97 22.74 40.70 -4.04
N VAL A 98 22.96 40.96 -5.32
CA VAL A 98 22.76 42.30 -5.90
C VAL A 98 21.39 42.37 -6.51
N VAL A 99 20.57 43.30 -6.06
CA VAL A 99 19.18 43.47 -6.48
C VAL A 99 19.07 44.77 -7.32
N LYS A 100 18.28 44.73 -8.39
CA LYS A 100 17.92 45.92 -9.17
C LYS A 100 16.96 46.80 -8.39
N ASP A 101 16.98 48.09 -8.66
CA ASP A 101 15.99 49.04 -8.12
C ASP A 101 14.58 48.69 -8.64
N ASP A 102 13.56 48.82 -7.81
CA ASP A 102 12.17 48.53 -8.15
C ASP A 102 11.64 49.31 -9.37
N SER A 103 12.21 50.48 -9.65
CA SER A 103 11.88 51.29 -10.81
C SER A 103 12.32 50.69 -12.15
N GLU A 104 13.31 49.76 -12.14
CA GLU A 104 13.84 49.07 -13.32
C GLU A 104 13.31 47.66 -13.50
N THR A 105 12.43 47.20 -12.61
CA THR A 105 11.91 45.81 -12.68
C THR A 105 10.94 45.63 -13.83
N VAL A 106 11.16 44.56 -14.59
CA VAL A 106 10.24 44.18 -15.67
C VAL A 106 9.03 43.47 -15.08
N THR A 107 7.86 44.04 -15.31
CA THR A 107 6.57 43.49 -14.88
C THR A 107 5.79 42.95 -16.10
N PRO A 108 4.75 42.14 -15.90
CA PRO A 108 3.90 41.66 -17.01
C PRO A 108 3.25 42.78 -17.84
N LYS A 109 3.17 43.99 -17.26
CA LYS A 109 2.56 45.17 -17.92
C LYS A 109 3.56 45.89 -18.83
N ASN A 110 4.82 46.05 -18.39
CA ASN A 110 5.86 46.79 -19.13
C ASN A 110 6.75 45.88 -20.02
N LEU A 111 6.61 44.56 -19.93
CA LEU A 111 7.39 43.60 -20.75
C LEU A 111 7.24 43.86 -22.27
N ARG A 112 6.07 44.30 -22.74
CA ARG A 112 5.81 44.60 -24.16
C ARG A 112 6.64 45.80 -24.64
N ASP A 113 6.92 46.73 -23.77
CA ASP A 113 7.64 47.98 -24.03
C ASP A 113 9.14 47.88 -23.76
N LEU A 114 9.62 46.67 -23.43
CA LEU A 114 11.04 46.42 -23.18
C LEU A 114 11.85 46.76 -24.45
N ASP A 115 12.88 47.60 -24.27
CA ASP A 115 13.80 48.01 -25.34
C ASP A 115 14.85 46.90 -25.59
N ILE A 116 14.89 46.41 -26.81
CA ILE A 116 15.88 45.44 -27.29
C ILE A 116 16.88 46.18 -28.16
N THR A 117 18.15 46.19 -27.74
CA THR A 117 19.23 46.86 -28.45
C THR A 117 19.82 46.00 -29.56
N TYR A 118 20.04 46.61 -30.73
CA TYR A 118 20.68 45.94 -31.86
C TYR A 118 21.62 46.91 -32.60
N LYS A 119 22.55 46.34 -33.39
CA LYS A 119 23.44 47.11 -34.28
C LYS A 119 22.90 47.08 -35.70
N ASP A 120 22.71 48.23 -36.29
CA ASP A 120 22.33 48.32 -37.71
C ASP A 120 23.52 47.93 -38.65
N SER A 121 23.26 47.87 -39.95
CA SER A 121 24.27 47.53 -40.98
C SER A 121 25.46 48.53 -40.98
N SER A 122 25.32 49.68 -40.40
CA SER A 122 26.37 50.71 -40.26
C SER A 122 27.09 50.67 -38.93
N GLY A 123 26.75 49.69 -38.05
CA GLY A 123 27.39 49.53 -36.73
C GLY A 123 26.84 50.41 -35.63
N ASN A 124 25.78 51.22 -35.88
CA ASN A 124 25.19 52.09 -34.89
C ASN A 124 24.20 51.30 -34.00
N GLU A 125 24.24 51.61 -32.71
CA GLU A 125 23.28 51.02 -31.76
C GLU A 125 21.90 51.64 -31.93
N LYS A 126 20.88 50.81 -32.10
CA LYS A 126 19.48 51.16 -32.17
C LYS A 126 18.67 50.31 -31.21
N THR A 127 17.51 50.79 -30.83
CA THR A 127 16.57 50.09 -29.95
C THR A 127 15.27 49.78 -30.70
N VAL A 128 14.65 48.66 -30.34
CA VAL A 128 13.34 48.26 -30.86
C VAL A 128 12.53 47.65 -29.71
N LYS A 129 11.21 47.93 -29.69
CA LYS A 129 10.32 47.33 -28.66
C LYS A 129 10.21 45.81 -28.85
N LEU A 130 10.22 45.07 -27.75
CA LEU A 130 10.06 43.60 -27.75
C LEU A 130 8.77 43.20 -28.48
N SER A 131 7.68 43.90 -28.30
CA SER A 131 6.40 43.67 -28.97
C SER A 131 6.44 43.76 -30.48
N SER A 132 7.44 44.40 -31.07
CA SER A 132 7.59 44.54 -32.54
C SER A 132 8.29 43.31 -33.19
N VAL A 133 9.08 42.56 -32.39
CA VAL A 133 9.84 41.40 -32.86
C VAL A 133 9.39 40.08 -32.21
N SER A 134 8.37 40.12 -31.36
CA SER A 134 7.82 38.94 -30.69
C SER A 134 6.31 39.05 -30.48
N ASP A 135 5.66 37.90 -30.37
CA ASP A 135 4.30 37.75 -29.88
C ASP A 135 4.33 37.40 -28.40
N ILE A 136 3.56 38.15 -27.60
CA ILE A 136 3.52 38.00 -26.15
C ILE A 136 2.10 37.64 -25.74
N SER A 137 1.93 36.40 -25.34
CA SER A 137 0.65 35.83 -24.88
C SER A 137 0.72 35.36 -23.45
N LYS A 138 -0.42 35.45 -22.76
CA LYS A 138 -0.58 34.80 -21.46
C LYS A 138 -0.89 33.32 -21.71
N SER A 139 -0.21 32.45 -21.05
CA SER A 139 -0.41 31.01 -21.07
C SER A 139 -0.49 30.49 -19.63
N GLU A 140 -1.02 29.32 -19.49
CA GLU A 140 -1.02 28.57 -18.24
C GLU A 140 -0.19 27.33 -18.44
N THR A 141 0.77 27.11 -17.58
CA THR A 141 1.63 25.94 -17.65
C THR A 141 1.55 25.12 -16.37
N MET A 142 1.74 23.83 -16.50
CA MET A 142 1.89 22.94 -15.35
C MET A 142 3.35 23.00 -14.88
N ASP A 143 3.53 23.12 -13.57
CA ASP A 143 4.87 23.18 -12.97
C ASP A 143 5.67 21.90 -13.24
N LYS A 144 4.99 20.74 -13.36
CA LYS A 144 5.62 19.44 -13.54
C LYS A 144 4.81 18.54 -14.50
N ILE A 145 5.53 17.90 -15.43
CA ILE A 145 4.99 16.83 -16.27
C ILE A 145 5.69 15.53 -15.89
N SER A 146 4.97 14.65 -15.20
CA SER A 146 5.48 13.35 -14.78
C SER A 146 5.34 12.30 -15.89
N ARG A 147 6.34 11.39 -15.97
CA ARG A 147 6.34 10.29 -16.93
C ARG A 147 6.77 9.00 -16.24
N GLU A 148 6.09 7.93 -16.62
CA GLU A 148 6.43 6.57 -16.23
C GLU A 148 6.39 5.68 -17.48
N ASN A 149 7.42 4.86 -17.69
CA ASN A 149 7.54 4.02 -18.89
C ASN A 149 7.32 4.80 -20.21
N GLN A 150 7.86 6.02 -20.29
CA GLN A 150 7.75 6.96 -21.42
C GLN A 150 6.35 7.56 -21.64
N LYS A 151 5.32 7.15 -20.92
CA LYS A 151 3.98 7.73 -20.97
C LYS A 151 3.83 8.85 -19.94
N ARG A 152 3.13 9.92 -20.31
CA ARG A 152 2.75 10.97 -19.36
C ARG A 152 1.67 10.45 -18.44
N TYR A 153 1.70 10.88 -17.19
CA TYR A 153 0.66 10.53 -16.24
C TYR A 153 0.31 11.67 -15.29
N LEU A 154 -0.91 11.63 -14.79
CA LEU A 154 -1.41 12.42 -13.67
C LEU A 154 -1.90 11.45 -12.59
N THR A 155 -1.67 11.81 -11.32
CA THR A 155 -2.18 11.04 -10.19
C THR A 155 -3.36 11.78 -9.58
N ILE A 156 -4.54 11.20 -9.65
CA ILE A 156 -5.76 11.70 -9.04
C ILE A 156 -5.89 11.04 -7.67
N SER A 157 -5.99 11.84 -6.62
CA SER A 157 -6.06 11.36 -5.23
C SER A 157 -7.40 11.73 -4.61
N ALA A 158 -8.17 10.73 -4.19
CA ALA A 158 -9.42 10.91 -3.46
C ALA A 158 -9.20 10.66 -1.97
N GLU A 159 -9.35 11.67 -1.15
CA GLU A 159 -9.22 11.57 0.31
C GLU A 159 -10.43 10.91 0.92
N VAL A 160 -10.20 10.06 1.93
CA VAL A 160 -11.25 9.34 2.62
C VAL A 160 -11.89 10.23 3.69
N LYS A 161 -13.21 10.31 3.67
CA LYS A 161 -14.00 11.05 4.67
C LYS A 161 -14.00 10.34 6.02
N ASP A 162 -14.01 11.11 7.11
CA ASP A 162 -14.14 10.56 8.45
C ASP A 162 -15.37 9.63 8.58
N GLY A 163 -15.16 8.49 9.22
CA GLY A 163 -16.18 7.45 9.39
C GLY A 163 -16.27 6.44 8.24
N TYR A 164 -15.41 6.55 7.21
CA TYR A 164 -15.28 5.55 6.15
C TYR A 164 -13.89 4.91 6.20
N THR A 165 -13.81 3.64 5.78
CA THR A 165 -12.52 2.94 5.63
C THR A 165 -11.98 3.11 4.21
N LEU A 166 -10.65 3.13 4.05
CA LEU A 166 -9.99 3.21 2.75
C LEU A 166 -10.50 2.12 1.79
N THR A 167 -10.67 0.90 2.30
CA THR A 167 -11.15 -0.25 1.52
C THR A 167 -12.57 -0.01 0.99
N SER A 168 -13.50 0.51 1.81
CA SER A 168 -14.88 0.77 1.37
C SER A 168 -14.94 1.85 0.31
N VAL A 169 -14.13 2.92 0.46
CA VAL A 169 -14.05 4.00 -0.53
C VAL A 169 -13.39 3.51 -1.83
N SER A 170 -12.35 2.70 -1.73
CA SER A 170 -11.68 2.10 -2.89
C SER A 170 -12.65 1.23 -3.72
N ILE A 171 -13.47 0.41 -3.08
CA ILE A 171 -14.50 -0.38 -3.76
C ILE A 171 -15.50 0.53 -4.50
N ASN A 172 -15.98 1.59 -3.84
CA ASN A 172 -16.92 2.54 -4.45
C ASN A 172 -16.29 3.29 -5.64
N VAL A 173 -15.03 3.73 -5.49
CA VAL A 173 -14.26 4.38 -6.55
C VAL A 173 -14.07 3.44 -7.75
N LYS A 174 -13.63 2.19 -7.51
CA LYS A 174 -13.47 1.18 -8.56
C LYS A 174 -14.77 0.89 -9.30
N SER A 175 -15.88 0.74 -8.57
CA SER A 175 -17.20 0.53 -9.15
C SER A 175 -17.60 1.71 -10.05
N THR A 176 -17.42 2.95 -9.58
CA THR A 176 -17.73 4.16 -10.36
C THR A 176 -16.85 4.28 -11.60
N MET A 177 -15.56 3.95 -11.48
CA MET A 177 -14.62 4.03 -12.60
C MET A 177 -14.81 2.92 -13.64
N ASN A 178 -15.37 1.76 -13.27
CA ASN A 178 -15.73 0.71 -14.24
C ASN A 178 -16.84 1.16 -15.21
N ASP A 179 -17.74 2.03 -14.75
CA ASP A 179 -18.82 2.59 -15.56
C ASP A 179 -18.38 3.83 -16.36
N TYR A 180 -17.20 4.37 -16.04
CA TYR A 180 -16.67 5.57 -16.69
C TYR A 180 -16.07 5.26 -18.08
N LYS A 181 -16.49 6.02 -19.09
CA LYS A 181 -16.00 5.86 -20.47
C LYS A 181 -14.71 6.65 -20.67
N LEU A 182 -13.58 5.98 -20.54
CA LEU A 182 -12.28 6.57 -20.83
C LEU A 182 -12.09 6.85 -22.33
N PRO A 183 -11.45 7.98 -22.71
CA PRO A 183 -10.94 8.20 -24.04
C PRO A 183 -9.97 7.08 -24.46
N LYS A 184 -9.99 6.67 -25.73
CA LYS A 184 -9.13 5.58 -26.25
C LYS A 184 -7.62 5.84 -26.12
N SER A 185 -7.23 7.11 -26.04
CA SER A 185 -5.84 7.55 -25.84
C SER A 185 -5.39 7.54 -24.37
N CYS A 186 -6.29 7.29 -23.43
CA CYS A 186 -6.01 7.28 -22.00
C CYS A 186 -6.18 5.87 -21.44
N SER A 187 -5.39 5.56 -20.39
CA SER A 187 -5.55 4.36 -19.57
C SER A 187 -5.42 4.72 -18.11
N ILE A 188 -6.13 3.98 -17.25
CA ILE A 188 -6.01 4.15 -15.80
C ILE A 188 -5.37 2.93 -15.17
N ASP A 189 -4.57 3.16 -14.13
CA ASP A 189 -4.13 2.14 -13.19
C ASP A 189 -4.43 2.62 -11.76
N TYR A 190 -4.80 1.70 -10.90
CA TYR A 190 -4.99 2.01 -9.48
C TYR A 190 -3.63 1.98 -8.82
N ALA A 191 -3.23 3.09 -8.23
CA ALA A 191 -1.93 3.28 -7.60
C ALA A 191 -2.07 3.57 -6.11
N GLY A 192 -0.93 3.71 -5.44
CA GLY A 192 -0.89 4.10 -4.03
C GLY A 192 -1.06 2.92 -3.06
N THR A 193 -1.40 3.26 -1.82
CA THR A 193 -1.51 2.34 -0.69
C THR A 193 -2.49 1.19 -0.95
N ASP A 194 -3.54 1.44 -1.72
CA ASP A 194 -4.59 0.46 -2.01
C ASP A 194 -4.06 -0.70 -2.87
N LYS A 195 -3.30 -0.41 -3.93
CA LYS A 195 -2.68 -1.45 -4.79
C LYS A 195 -1.67 -2.28 -3.98
N MET A 196 -0.81 -1.62 -3.21
CA MET A 196 0.17 -2.29 -2.34
C MET A 196 -0.52 -3.17 -1.30
N THR A 197 -1.62 -2.71 -0.72
CA THR A 197 -2.42 -3.47 0.24
C THR A 197 -3.04 -4.71 -0.40
N MET A 198 -3.64 -4.59 -1.58
CA MET A 198 -4.24 -5.72 -2.29
C MET A 198 -3.20 -6.76 -2.73
N GLU A 199 -2.04 -6.32 -3.20
CA GLU A 199 -0.93 -7.20 -3.54
C GLU A 199 -0.42 -7.93 -2.29
N ALA A 200 -0.25 -7.24 -1.16
CA ALA A 200 0.15 -7.83 0.12
C ALA A 200 -0.88 -8.85 0.62
N VAL A 201 -2.17 -8.53 0.56
CA VAL A 201 -3.26 -9.46 0.91
C VAL A 201 -3.22 -10.72 0.04
N SER A 202 -3.06 -10.55 -1.27
CA SER A 202 -2.97 -11.68 -2.22
C SER A 202 -1.77 -12.58 -1.92
N GLN A 203 -0.60 -11.99 -1.64
CA GLN A 203 0.60 -12.74 -1.26
C GLN A 203 0.42 -13.45 0.09
N LEU A 204 -0.17 -12.80 1.09
CA LEU A 204 -0.45 -13.42 2.40
C LEU A 204 -1.44 -14.58 2.29
N MET A 205 -2.47 -14.47 1.46
CA MET A 205 -3.41 -15.56 1.20
C MET A 205 -2.73 -16.76 0.53
N LEU A 206 -1.82 -16.51 -0.42
CA LEU A 206 -1.03 -17.56 -1.04
C LEU A 206 -0.11 -18.24 -0.02
N MET A 207 0.58 -17.45 0.83
CA MET A 207 1.44 -17.98 1.91
C MET A 207 0.64 -18.77 2.93
N LEU A 208 -0.55 -18.29 3.30
CA LEU A 208 -1.46 -19.02 4.19
C LEU A 208 -1.85 -20.38 3.62
N LEU A 209 -2.28 -20.41 2.36
CA LEU A 209 -2.65 -21.66 1.67
C LEU A 209 -1.47 -22.63 1.62
N LEU A 210 -0.29 -22.13 1.24
CA LEU A 210 0.94 -22.91 1.15
C LEU A 210 1.36 -23.45 2.54
N GLY A 211 1.27 -22.60 3.57
CA GLY A 211 1.52 -22.99 4.96
C GLY A 211 0.58 -24.10 5.44
N ILE A 212 -0.70 -23.99 5.14
CA ILE A 212 -1.71 -25.02 5.46
C ILE A 212 -1.38 -26.35 4.77
N ILE A 213 -1.02 -26.31 3.49
CA ILE A 213 -0.62 -27.52 2.74
C ILE A 213 0.64 -28.15 3.33
N LEU A 214 1.66 -27.35 3.65
CA LEU A 214 2.91 -27.85 4.24
C LEU A 214 2.66 -28.48 5.62
N ILE A 215 1.88 -27.82 6.48
CA ILE A 215 1.50 -28.35 7.79
C ILE A 215 0.78 -29.69 7.61
N TYR A 216 -0.17 -29.77 6.67
CA TYR A 216 -0.88 -31.02 6.38
C TYR A 216 0.07 -32.14 5.93
N LEU A 217 0.99 -31.88 5.00
CA LEU A 217 1.96 -32.85 4.50
C LEU A 217 2.90 -33.35 5.61
N ILE A 218 3.41 -32.44 6.45
CA ILE A 218 4.25 -32.81 7.59
C ILE A 218 3.47 -33.73 8.56
N MET A 219 2.22 -33.37 8.86
CA MET A 219 1.38 -34.17 9.72
C MET A 219 1.06 -35.53 9.11
N VAL A 220 0.83 -35.63 7.79
CA VAL A 220 0.62 -36.92 7.10
C VAL A 220 1.84 -37.81 7.24
N ALA A 221 3.04 -37.27 7.06
CA ALA A 221 4.29 -38.00 7.25
C ALA A 221 4.47 -38.44 8.72
N GLN A 222 4.14 -37.61 9.68
CA GLN A 222 4.27 -37.88 11.11
C GLN A 222 3.28 -38.96 11.62
N PHE A 223 2.02 -38.83 11.22
CA PHE A 223 0.95 -39.76 11.65
C PHE A 223 0.79 -40.98 10.78
N GLN A 224 1.48 -41.09 9.64
CA GLN A 224 1.32 -42.13 8.64
C GLN A 224 -0.16 -42.41 8.29
N SER A 225 -0.97 -41.39 8.32
CA SER A 225 -2.42 -41.43 8.13
C SER A 225 -2.91 -40.12 7.52
N LEU A 226 -3.84 -40.19 6.58
CA LEU A 226 -4.50 -39.01 6.02
C LEU A 226 -5.63 -38.49 6.92
N LYS A 227 -6.20 -39.35 7.78
CA LYS A 227 -7.36 -38.99 8.62
C LYS A 227 -6.99 -38.13 9.82
N SER A 228 -5.94 -38.53 10.55
CA SER A 228 -5.52 -37.80 11.76
C SER A 228 -5.15 -36.32 11.47
N PRO A 229 -4.34 -36.00 10.44
CA PRO A 229 -4.10 -34.63 10.03
C PRO A 229 -5.37 -33.87 9.65
N PHE A 230 -6.27 -34.50 8.89
CA PHE A 230 -7.53 -33.88 8.50
C PHE A 230 -8.38 -33.49 9.71
N ILE A 231 -8.46 -34.31 10.74
CA ILE A 231 -9.16 -34.00 12.00
C ILE A 231 -8.52 -32.80 12.70
N ILE A 232 -7.18 -32.74 12.75
CA ILE A 232 -6.45 -31.66 13.38
C ILE A 232 -6.67 -30.33 12.62
N MET A 233 -6.75 -30.37 11.29
CA MET A 233 -6.97 -29.18 10.47
C MET A 233 -8.28 -28.45 10.76
N PHE A 234 -9.29 -29.11 11.32
CA PHE A 234 -10.52 -28.44 11.78
C PHE A 234 -10.27 -27.42 12.89
N THR A 235 -9.13 -27.45 13.57
CA THR A 235 -8.78 -26.43 14.55
C THR A 235 -8.50 -25.06 13.92
N ILE A 236 -8.08 -25.02 12.66
CA ILE A 236 -7.74 -23.76 11.95
C ILE A 236 -8.97 -22.85 11.74
N PRO A 237 -10.10 -23.34 11.16
CA PRO A 237 -11.31 -22.53 11.08
C PRO A 237 -11.82 -22.02 12.43
N LEU A 238 -11.71 -22.87 13.46
CA LEU A 238 -12.07 -22.47 14.82
C LEU A 238 -11.17 -21.32 15.35
N ALA A 239 -9.87 -21.41 15.11
CA ALA A 239 -8.94 -20.37 15.48
C ALA A 239 -9.24 -19.04 14.77
N PHE A 240 -9.57 -19.10 13.48
CA PHE A 240 -9.94 -17.91 12.71
C PHE A 240 -11.20 -17.26 13.27
N THR A 241 -12.22 -18.04 13.63
CA THR A 241 -13.42 -17.52 14.28
C THR A 241 -13.07 -16.74 15.55
N GLY A 242 -12.17 -17.30 16.40
CA GLY A 242 -11.69 -16.63 17.61
C GLY A 242 -10.92 -15.34 17.31
N GLY A 243 -10.07 -15.34 16.29
CA GLY A 243 -9.31 -14.16 15.84
C GLY A 243 -10.22 -13.04 15.33
N PHE A 244 -11.22 -13.37 14.51
CA PHE A 244 -12.21 -12.37 14.04
C PHE A 244 -13.06 -11.82 15.18
N LEU A 245 -13.48 -12.66 16.13
CA LEU A 245 -14.22 -12.21 17.31
C LEU A 245 -13.37 -11.25 18.16
N ALA A 246 -12.08 -11.53 18.32
CA ALA A 246 -11.19 -10.66 19.08
C ALA A 246 -11.03 -9.28 18.42
N LEU A 247 -10.86 -9.22 17.08
CA LEU A 247 -10.83 -7.97 16.34
C LEU A 247 -12.13 -7.18 16.51
N LEU A 248 -13.29 -7.87 16.41
CA LEU A 248 -14.59 -7.24 16.59
C LEU A 248 -14.78 -6.65 17.99
N ILE A 249 -14.38 -7.38 19.04
CA ILE A 249 -14.51 -6.94 20.44
C ILE A 249 -13.59 -5.75 20.74
N THR A 250 -12.40 -5.76 20.18
CA THR A 250 -11.39 -4.70 20.43
C THR A 250 -11.55 -3.49 19.50
N GLY A 251 -12.38 -3.60 18.45
CA GLY A 251 -12.64 -2.53 17.49
C GLY A 251 -11.48 -2.30 16.49
N PHE A 252 -10.58 -3.27 16.34
CA PHE A 252 -9.54 -3.21 15.32
C PHE A 252 -10.07 -3.68 13.96
N ASP A 253 -9.67 -2.95 12.91
CA ASP A 253 -10.01 -3.29 11.54
C ASP A 253 -9.17 -4.49 11.03
N ILE A 254 -9.75 -5.20 10.04
CA ILE A 254 -9.02 -6.21 9.30
C ILE A 254 -8.00 -5.48 8.42
N SER A 255 -6.72 -5.68 8.71
CA SER A 255 -5.58 -5.06 8.04
C SER A 255 -4.58 -6.12 7.56
N VAL A 256 -3.62 -5.72 6.71
CA VAL A 256 -2.50 -6.59 6.32
C VAL A 256 -1.78 -7.14 7.57
N VAL A 257 -1.65 -6.31 8.59
CA VAL A 257 -1.00 -6.67 9.86
C VAL A 257 -1.79 -7.75 10.61
N SER A 258 -3.12 -7.60 10.72
CA SER A 258 -3.97 -8.63 11.34
C SER A 258 -3.96 -9.95 10.55
N LEU A 259 -3.86 -9.91 9.21
CA LEU A 259 -3.73 -11.11 8.38
C LEU A 259 -2.43 -11.88 8.66
N VAL A 260 -1.33 -11.18 8.92
CA VAL A 260 -0.09 -11.83 9.41
C VAL A 260 -0.36 -12.59 10.70
N GLY A 261 -1.17 -12.02 11.61
CA GLY A 261 -1.61 -12.70 12.83
C GLY A 261 -2.34 -14.02 12.55
N PHE A 262 -3.22 -14.08 11.56
CA PHE A 262 -3.90 -15.32 11.15
C PHE A 262 -2.93 -16.36 10.59
N VAL A 263 -1.93 -15.96 9.82
CA VAL A 263 -0.89 -16.88 9.33
C VAL A 263 -0.09 -17.49 10.49
N MET A 264 0.32 -16.65 11.46
CA MET A 264 1.02 -17.13 12.66
C MET A 264 0.14 -18.06 13.51
N LEU A 265 -1.13 -17.73 13.64
CA LEU A 265 -2.10 -18.50 14.42
C LEU A 265 -2.26 -19.92 13.90
N CYS A 266 -2.21 -20.14 12.58
CA CYS A 266 -2.25 -21.49 11.99
C CYS A 266 -1.15 -22.40 12.53
N GLY A 267 0.08 -21.90 12.64
CA GLY A 267 1.21 -22.68 13.15
C GLY A 267 1.10 -22.99 14.64
N ILE A 268 0.59 -22.04 15.42
CA ILE A 268 0.49 -22.16 16.88
C ILE A 268 -0.60 -23.16 17.29
N ILE A 269 -1.79 -23.07 16.65
CA ILE A 269 -2.95 -23.83 17.11
C ILE A 269 -2.90 -25.32 16.77
N VAL A 270 -2.28 -25.65 15.62
CA VAL A 270 -2.17 -27.03 15.17
C VAL A 270 -1.39 -27.88 16.17
N ASN A 271 -0.42 -27.32 16.87
CA ASN A 271 0.37 -28.02 17.89
C ASN A 271 -0.51 -28.60 19.01
N ASN A 272 -1.54 -27.90 19.47
CA ASN A 272 -2.45 -28.37 20.50
C ASN A 272 -3.27 -29.59 20.03
N GLY A 273 -3.71 -29.57 18.77
CA GLY A 273 -4.42 -30.68 18.14
C GLY A 273 -3.54 -31.91 17.96
N ILE A 274 -2.27 -31.71 17.54
CA ILE A 274 -1.29 -32.79 17.37
C ILE A 274 -1.11 -33.55 18.66
N VAL A 275 -0.81 -32.87 19.76
CA VAL A 275 -0.54 -33.48 21.08
C VAL A 275 -1.73 -34.27 21.59
N LEU A 276 -2.94 -33.82 21.32
CA LEU A 276 -4.16 -34.53 21.75
C LEU A 276 -4.39 -35.81 20.90
N VAL A 277 -4.36 -35.68 19.56
CA VAL A 277 -4.65 -36.79 18.64
C VAL A 277 -3.56 -37.87 18.70
N ASP A 278 -2.29 -37.46 18.82
CA ASP A 278 -1.15 -38.37 19.00
C ASP A 278 -1.35 -39.27 20.25
N TYR A 279 -1.72 -38.65 21.35
CA TYR A 279 -1.92 -39.39 22.59
C TYR A 279 -3.15 -40.32 22.54
N ILE A 280 -4.25 -39.90 21.88
CA ILE A 280 -5.40 -40.78 21.62
C ILE A 280 -4.95 -42.00 20.79
N ASN A 281 -4.21 -41.79 19.71
CA ASN A 281 -3.71 -42.86 18.87
C ASN A 281 -2.82 -43.83 19.62
N LYS A 282 -1.92 -43.30 20.48
CA LYS A 282 -1.03 -44.14 21.33
C LYS A 282 -1.81 -45.01 22.28
N LEU A 283 -2.81 -44.49 23.00
CA LEU A 283 -3.64 -45.30 23.91
C LEU A 283 -4.43 -46.38 23.15
N ARG A 284 -4.87 -46.10 21.94
CA ARG A 284 -5.57 -47.08 21.10
C ARG A 284 -4.64 -48.18 20.57
N ILE A 285 -3.40 -47.85 20.20
CA ILE A 285 -2.36 -48.81 19.84
C ILE A 285 -2.00 -49.72 21.03
N ASP A 286 -2.02 -49.16 22.25
CA ASP A 286 -1.78 -49.90 23.49
C ASP A 286 -2.98 -50.82 23.89
N GLY A 287 -4.05 -50.86 23.06
CA GLY A 287 -5.18 -51.78 23.20
C GLY A 287 -6.37 -51.25 23.98
N LYS A 288 -6.43 -49.96 24.34
CA LYS A 288 -7.58 -49.35 25.01
C LYS A 288 -8.74 -49.14 24.04
N GLU A 289 -9.95 -49.25 24.54
CA GLU A 289 -11.14 -48.90 23.75
C GLU A 289 -11.14 -47.44 23.29
N ARG A 290 -11.74 -47.20 22.13
CA ARG A 290 -11.76 -45.86 21.47
C ARG A 290 -12.28 -44.78 22.39
N ILE A 291 -13.44 -44.96 23.02
CA ILE A 291 -14.08 -43.95 23.87
C ILE A 291 -13.25 -43.71 25.14
N GLU A 292 -12.75 -44.80 25.74
CA GLU A 292 -11.88 -44.72 26.91
C GLU A 292 -10.58 -43.97 26.59
N SER A 293 -9.94 -44.27 25.44
CA SER A 293 -8.74 -43.57 24.96
C SER A 293 -8.96 -42.07 24.78
N ILE A 294 -10.12 -41.66 24.21
CA ILE A 294 -10.49 -40.25 24.01
C ILE A 294 -10.64 -39.52 25.36
N VAL A 295 -11.39 -40.16 26.29
CA VAL A 295 -11.65 -39.54 27.60
C VAL A 295 -10.38 -39.43 28.43
N GLU A 296 -9.53 -40.47 28.43
CA GLU A 296 -8.27 -40.48 29.16
C GLU A 296 -7.27 -39.46 28.57
N ALA A 297 -7.18 -39.40 27.23
CA ALA A 297 -6.35 -38.42 26.56
C ALA A 297 -6.81 -36.99 26.89
N GLY A 298 -8.11 -36.72 26.87
CA GLY A 298 -8.66 -35.45 27.27
C GLY A 298 -8.27 -35.06 28.70
N LYS A 299 -8.45 -35.97 29.66
CA LYS A 299 -8.07 -35.73 31.07
C LYS A 299 -6.57 -35.47 31.25
N THR A 300 -5.72 -36.27 30.59
CA THR A 300 -4.26 -36.21 30.76
C THR A 300 -3.65 -35.00 30.05
N ARG A 301 -4.12 -34.66 28.84
CA ARG A 301 -3.56 -33.61 28.00
C ARG A 301 -4.19 -32.24 28.19
N MET A 302 -5.36 -32.13 28.81
CA MET A 302 -6.01 -30.86 29.07
C MET A 302 -5.11 -29.88 29.82
N ARG A 303 -4.46 -30.32 30.91
CA ARG A 303 -3.60 -29.47 31.73
C ARG A 303 -2.38 -28.94 30.96
N PRO A 304 -1.56 -29.76 30.27
CA PRO A 304 -0.46 -29.28 29.43
C PRO A 304 -0.92 -28.32 28.34
N ILE A 305 -2.02 -28.61 27.62
CA ILE A 305 -2.54 -27.77 26.53
C ILE A 305 -2.97 -26.40 27.08
N LEU A 306 -3.65 -26.34 28.21
CA LEU A 306 -4.04 -25.08 28.84
C LEU A 306 -2.83 -24.26 29.33
N ILE A 307 -1.81 -24.91 29.87
CA ILE A 307 -0.58 -24.24 30.33
C ILE A 307 0.15 -23.61 29.13
N THR A 308 0.35 -24.35 28.05
CA THR A 308 1.03 -23.84 26.85
C THR A 308 0.24 -22.69 26.20
N ALA A 309 -1.08 -22.82 26.07
CA ALA A 309 -1.92 -21.76 25.54
C ALA A 309 -1.85 -20.50 26.39
N LEU A 310 -1.98 -20.64 27.74
CA LEU A 310 -1.96 -19.51 28.65
C LEU A 310 -0.58 -18.81 28.67
N THR A 311 0.50 -19.58 28.65
CA THR A 311 1.86 -19.03 28.59
C THR A 311 2.08 -18.22 27.30
N THR A 312 1.61 -18.74 26.17
CA THR A 312 1.68 -18.04 24.88
C THR A 312 0.84 -16.77 24.89
N VAL A 313 -0.38 -16.83 25.43
CA VAL A 313 -1.26 -15.65 25.59
C VAL A 313 -0.59 -14.60 26.45
N LEU A 314 -0.04 -14.96 27.63
CA LEU A 314 0.65 -14.02 28.51
C LEU A 314 1.85 -13.35 27.82
N GLY A 315 2.61 -14.11 27.01
CA GLY A 315 3.70 -13.55 26.20
C GLY A 315 3.21 -12.52 25.15
N LEU A 316 2.04 -12.77 24.56
CA LEU A 316 1.45 -11.87 23.57
C LEU A 316 0.74 -10.66 24.17
N VAL A 317 0.32 -10.70 25.45
CA VAL A 317 -0.35 -9.57 26.12
C VAL A 317 0.51 -8.31 26.08
N VAL A 318 1.82 -8.43 26.28
CA VAL A 318 2.73 -7.28 26.25
C VAL A 318 2.65 -6.57 24.88
N MET A 319 2.60 -7.34 23.79
CA MET A 319 2.47 -6.82 22.43
C MET A 319 1.05 -6.27 22.18
N ALA A 320 0.02 -6.90 22.74
CA ALA A 320 -1.37 -6.45 22.61
C ALA A 320 -1.63 -5.12 23.33
N LEU A 321 -0.88 -4.81 24.40
CA LEU A 321 -0.99 -3.53 25.09
C LEU A 321 -0.39 -2.37 24.32
N GLY A 322 0.43 -2.62 23.29
CA GLY A 322 1.00 -1.58 22.43
C GLY A 322 1.93 -0.61 23.16
N ILE A 323 2.66 -1.08 24.18
CA ILE A 323 3.53 -0.23 24.98
C ILE A 323 4.87 -0.04 24.25
N GLY A 324 5.16 1.20 23.86
CA GLY A 324 6.41 1.60 23.20
C GLY A 324 6.16 2.16 21.80
N THR A 325 7.14 2.94 21.30
CA THR A 325 7.07 3.61 19.98
C THR A 325 6.98 2.56 18.87
N GLY A 326 5.91 2.57 18.07
CA GLY A 326 5.67 1.62 16.98
C GLY A 326 5.04 0.29 17.40
N ALA A 327 4.90 -0.01 18.71
CA ALA A 327 4.25 -1.23 19.18
C ALA A 327 2.75 -1.28 18.81
N GLU A 328 2.11 -0.12 18.69
CA GLU A 328 0.71 0.01 18.25
C GLU A 328 0.45 -0.66 16.89
N MET A 329 1.43 -0.65 15.98
CA MET A 329 1.31 -1.29 14.68
C MET A 329 1.23 -2.82 14.78
N MET A 330 1.78 -3.41 15.84
CA MET A 330 1.82 -4.87 16.05
C MET A 330 0.65 -5.38 16.89
N GLN A 331 -0.13 -4.49 17.52
CA GLN A 331 -1.29 -4.86 18.33
C GLN A 331 -2.28 -5.80 17.63
N PRO A 332 -2.67 -5.56 16.36
CA PRO A 332 -3.64 -6.43 15.68
C PRO A 332 -3.17 -7.88 15.55
N ILE A 333 -1.85 -8.11 15.39
CA ILE A 333 -1.27 -9.47 15.36
C ILE A 333 -1.51 -10.17 16.69
N ALA A 334 -1.16 -9.51 17.78
CA ALA A 334 -1.29 -10.08 19.12
C ALA A 334 -2.76 -10.37 19.46
N ILE A 335 -3.66 -9.44 19.15
CA ILE A 335 -5.10 -9.57 19.41
C ILE A 335 -5.68 -10.77 18.68
N VAL A 336 -5.38 -10.92 17.37
CA VAL A 336 -5.80 -12.08 16.57
C VAL A 336 -5.28 -13.39 17.16
N CYS A 337 -3.99 -13.42 17.52
CA CYS A 337 -3.36 -14.61 18.08
C CYS A 337 -3.94 -14.96 19.46
N ILE A 338 -4.13 -14.00 20.35
CA ILE A 338 -4.71 -14.20 21.68
C ILE A 338 -6.15 -14.73 21.56
N GLY A 339 -7.00 -14.04 20.81
CA GLY A 339 -8.40 -14.43 20.65
C GLY A 339 -8.56 -15.76 19.95
N GLY A 340 -7.79 -15.97 18.86
CA GLY A 340 -7.78 -17.22 18.14
C GLY A 340 -7.30 -18.39 18.98
N LEU A 341 -6.20 -18.21 19.73
CA LEU A 341 -5.64 -19.26 20.59
C LEU A 341 -6.57 -19.60 21.74
N LEU A 342 -7.15 -18.62 22.44
CA LEU A 342 -8.09 -18.86 23.55
C LEU A 342 -9.33 -19.61 23.04
N TYR A 343 -9.97 -19.08 22.00
CA TYR A 343 -11.19 -19.69 21.45
C TYR A 343 -10.93 -21.10 20.91
N ALA A 344 -9.89 -21.25 20.09
CA ALA A 344 -9.57 -22.53 19.48
C ALA A 344 -9.08 -23.55 20.51
N THR A 345 -8.30 -23.18 21.52
CA THR A 345 -7.87 -24.12 22.58
C THR A 345 -9.08 -24.70 23.32
N PHE A 346 -10.05 -23.83 23.68
CA PHE A 346 -11.27 -24.27 24.32
C PHE A 346 -12.07 -25.20 23.41
N MET A 347 -12.29 -24.81 22.17
CA MET A 347 -13.07 -25.58 21.20
C MET A 347 -12.37 -26.89 20.80
N THR A 348 -11.04 -26.90 20.69
CA THR A 348 -10.25 -28.08 20.32
C THR A 348 -10.46 -29.22 21.34
N LEU A 349 -10.52 -28.91 22.62
CA LEU A 349 -10.75 -29.89 23.69
C LEU A 349 -12.11 -30.60 23.57
N TYR A 350 -13.11 -29.99 22.93
CA TYR A 350 -14.44 -30.58 22.70
C TYR A 350 -14.62 -31.12 21.29
N ILE A 351 -14.28 -30.34 20.28
CA ILE A 351 -14.59 -30.62 18.88
C ILE A 351 -13.66 -31.70 18.30
N VAL A 352 -12.36 -31.64 18.60
CA VAL A 352 -11.41 -32.64 18.07
C VAL A 352 -11.71 -34.06 18.55
N PRO A 353 -12.00 -34.32 19.86
CA PRO A 353 -12.48 -35.62 20.30
C PRO A 353 -13.72 -36.13 19.59
N VAL A 354 -14.71 -35.26 19.38
CA VAL A 354 -15.96 -35.61 18.69
C VAL A 354 -15.71 -35.96 17.23
N ILE A 355 -14.91 -35.14 16.52
CA ILE A 355 -14.55 -35.41 15.13
C ILE A 355 -13.70 -36.68 15.04
N TYR A 356 -12.78 -36.89 15.99
CA TYR A 356 -11.98 -38.10 16.05
C TYR A 356 -12.84 -39.36 16.20
N ASP A 357 -13.86 -39.33 17.07
CA ASP A 357 -14.80 -40.44 17.26
C ASP A 357 -15.58 -40.74 15.98
N LEU A 358 -16.00 -39.68 15.26
CA LEU A 358 -16.80 -39.83 14.04
C LEU A 358 -15.99 -40.48 12.89
N PHE A 359 -14.71 -40.10 12.73
CA PHE A 359 -13.87 -40.50 11.59
C PHE A 359 -13.08 -41.80 11.84
N ASN A 360 -12.79 -42.18 13.11
CA ASN A 360 -11.90 -43.27 13.48
C ASN A 360 -12.64 -44.44 14.16
N LYS A 361 -13.71 -44.94 13.51
CA LYS A 361 -14.51 -46.08 14.00
C LYS A 361 -13.80 -47.43 13.91
N LYS A 362 -12.79 -47.59 13.00
CA LYS A 362 -12.04 -48.84 12.83
C LYS A 362 -10.94 -48.95 13.90
N GLU A 363 -10.65 -50.19 14.32
CA GLU A 363 -9.52 -50.50 15.20
C GLU A 363 -8.20 -50.14 14.53
N LEU A 364 -7.28 -49.55 15.29
CA LEU A 364 -5.90 -49.34 14.84
C LEU A 364 -5.13 -50.64 15.08
N LYS A 365 -4.65 -51.26 14.02
CA LYS A 365 -3.78 -52.46 14.15
C LYS A 365 -2.38 -52.00 14.59
N LYS A 366 -1.83 -52.71 15.55
CA LYS A 366 -0.40 -52.69 15.84
C LYS A 366 0.31 -53.35 14.68
N VAL A 367 1.29 -52.71 14.06
CA VAL A 367 2.18 -53.39 13.10
C VAL A 367 2.96 -54.39 13.92
N SER A 368 2.75 -55.70 13.67
CA SER A 368 3.50 -56.75 14.32
C SER A 368 4.87 -56.90 13.65
N ASP A 369 5.85 -57.44 14.37
CA ASP A 369 7.18 -57.70 13.79
C ASP A 369 7.10 -58.63 12.57
N GLU A 370 6.05 -59.48 12.49
CA GLU A 370 5.74 -60.31 11.32
C GLU A 370 5.33 -59.48 10.09
N ASP A 371 4.69 -58.30 10.24
CA ASP A 371 4.33 -57.44 9.11
C ASP A 371 5.56 -56.66 8.57
N LEU A 372 6.66 -56.62 9.32
CA LEU A 372 7.93 -55.96 8.92
C LEU A 372 8.83 -56.91 8.11
N GLU A 373 8.77 -58.26 8.36
CA GLU A 373 9.53 -59.26 7.59
C GLU A 373 9.10 -59.35 6.13
N PHE A 374 7.86 -58.96 5.79
CA PHE A 374 7.37 -58.92 4.39
C PHE A 374 7.85 -57.75 3.55
N ILE A 375 8.57 -56.80 4.13
CA ILE A 375 9.08 -55.57 3.41
C ILE A 375 10.54 -55.75 2.99
N ASP A 376 11.25 -56.72 3.57
CA ASP A 376 12.67 -57.01 3.30
C ASP A 376 12.90 -58.16 2.32
N GLU A 377 11.82 -58.76 1.72
CA GLU A 377 11.89 -59.63 0.56
C GLU A 377 11.47 -58.89 -0.73
#